data_e73f513d2a1287e13495149bdcd3db30
#
_entry.id   e73f513d2a1287e13495149bdcd3db30
#
_cell.length_a   1.000
_cell.length_b   1.000
_cell.length_c   1.000
_cell.angle_alpha   90.00
_cell.angle_beta   90.00
_cell.angle_gamma   90.00
#
_symmetry.space_group_name_H-M   'P 1'
#
loop_
_entity.id
_entity.type
_entity.pdbx_description
1 polymer ?
#
loop_
_entity_poly.entity_id
_entity_poly.type
_entity_poly.pdbx_seq_one_letter_code
_entity_poly.pdbx_strand_id
1 'polypeptide(L)'
;MKDYRRLTEDEILQLKSQSCLADDWGNVSVAEGFNCEYVHHTRFSGEVKLGVFEAEFTLPGGIKKHSGLRHVTLHNVSVGDNCCIENIQNYIANYEIGSDTFIENVDIILVDRLSTFGNGVEVAVLNETGAVSYTHLRAHETDSYL
;
A
#
# COMPACT_ATOMS: atom_id res chain seq x y z
N MET A 1 3.62 8.48 -17.63
CA MET A 1 2.52 8.75 -16.69
C MET A 1 1.59 7.55 -16.66
N LYS A 2 1.14 7.19 -15.49
CA LYS A 2 0.30 6.01 -15.34
C LYS A 2 -1.18 6.37 -15.51
N ASP A 3 -1.89 5.57 -16.27
CA ASP A 3 -3.31 5.76 -16.46
C ASP A 3 -4.08 4.96 -15.43
N TYR A 4 -5.08 5.57 -14.83
CA TYR A 4 -5.93 4.93 -13.85
C TYR A 4 -7.36 4.85 -14.38
N ARG A 5 -8.05 3.81 -14.00
CA ARG A 5 -9.45 3.60 -14.33
C ARG A 5 -10.24 3.30 -13.06
N ARG A 6 -11.53 3.38 -13.16
CA ARG A 6 -12.39 2.99 -12.05
C ARG A 6 -12.48 1.48 -11.96
N LEU A 7 -12.80 1.00 -10.77
CA LEU A 7 -13.07 -0.42 -10.57
C LEU A 7 -14.36 -0.80 -11.29
N THR A 8 -14.40 -2.02 -11.83
CA THR A 8 -15.64 -2.57 -12.36
C THR A 8 -16.48 -3.10 -11.22
N GLU A 9 -17.77 -3.34 -11.50
CA GLU A 9 -18.64 -3.89 -10.47
C GLU A 9 -18.17 -5.27 -10.00
N ASP A 10 -17.67 -6.09 -10.91
CA ASP A 10 -17.15 -7.40 -10.55
C ASP A 10 -15.95 -7.28 -9.64
N GLU A 11 -15.06 -6.33 -9.91
CA GLU A 11 -13.91 -6.09 -9.05
C GLU A 11 -14.34 -5.64 -7.66
N ILE A 12 -15.33 -4.75 -7.59
CA ILE A 12 -15.83 -4.28 -6.30
C ILE A 12 -16.43 -5.45 -5.52
N LEU A 13 -17.19 -6.31 -6.17
CA LEU A 13 -17.77 -7.47 -5.51
C LEU A 13 -16.67 -8.41 -5.00
N GLN A 14 -15.65 -8.63 -5.81
CA GLN A 14 -14.54 -9.47 -5.38
C GLN A 14 -13.83 -8.88 -4.17
N LEU A 15 -13.56 -7.58 -4.20
CA LEU A 15 -12.90 -6.92 -3.08
C LEU A 15 -13.75 -7.01 -1.81
N LYS A 16 -15.06 -6.83 -1.94
CA LYS A 16 -15.94 -6.97 -0.79
C LYS A 16 -15.90 -8.38 -0.23
N SER A 17 -15.83 -9.38 -1.11
CA SER A 17 -15.75 -10.77 -0.67
C SER A 17 -14.42 -11.06 0.03
N GLN A 18 -13.43 -10.24 -0.17
CA GLN A 18 -12.13 -10.35 0.47
C GLN A 18 -12.01 -9.42 1.68
N SER A 19 -13.15 -8.97 2.19
CA SER A 19 -13.25 -8.13 3.39
C SER A 19 -12.70 -6.72 3.17
N CYS A 20 -12.80 -6.21 1.96
CA CYS A 20 -12.42 -4.83 1.68
C CYS A 20 -13.64 -3.94 1.74
N LEU A 21 -13.46 -2.72 2.19
CA LEU A 21 -14.52 -1.72 2.32
C LEU A 21 -14.03 -0.39 1.77
N ALA A 22 -14.97 0.44 1.37
CA ALA A 22 -14.65 1.79 0.92
C ALA A 22 -15.79 2.71 1.29
N ASP A 23 -15.44 3.95 1.66
CA ASP A 23 -16.47 4.97 1.88
C ASP A 23 -17.19 5.27 0.59
N ASP A 24 -16.45 5.33 -0.49
CA ASP A 24 -17.01 5.55 -1.83
C ASP A 24 -16.12 4.83 -2.84
N TRP A 25 -16.61 3.73 -3.37
CA TRP A 25 -15.86 2.96 -4.36
C TRP A 25 -15.54 3.77 -5.61
N GLY A 26 -16.32 4.81 -5.89
CA GLY A 26 -16.04 5.69 -7.02
C GLY A 26 -14.76 6.50 -6.87
N ASN A 27 -14.24 6.61 -5.66
CA ASN A 27 -13.00 7.33 -5.41
C ASN A 27 -11.79 6.42 -5.42
N VAL A 28 -11.97 5.13 -5.69
CA VAL A 28 -10.86 4.19 -5.79
C VAL A 28 -10.58 3.97 -7.27
N SER A 29 -9.37 4.29 -7.69
CA SER A 29 -8.92 4.11 -9.07
C SER A 29 -7.79 3.10 -9.09
N VAL A 30 -7.68 2.37 -10.19
CA VAL A 30 -6.65 1.34 -10.30
C VAL A 30 -5.95 1.46 -11.64
N ALA A 31 -4.70 1.03 -11.68
CA ALA A 31 -3.93 1.05 -12.92
C ALA A 31 -4.38 -0.07 -13.84
N GLU A 32 -4.07 0.06 -15.12
CA GLU A 32 -4.31 -1.04 -16.06
C GLU A 32 -3.53 -2.26 -15.59
N GLY A 33 -4.18 -3.40 -15.63
CA GLY A 33 -3.55 -4.64 -15.16
C GLY A 33 -3.73 -4.91 -13.68
N PHE A 34 -4.48 -4.07 -13.00
CA PHE A 34 -4.74 -4.28 -11.57
C PHE A 34 -5.40 -5.63 -11.33
N ASN A 35 -4.93 -6.31 -10.28
CA ASN A 35 -5.44 -7.61 -9.88
C ASN A 35 -5.96 -7.57 -8.46
N CYS A 36 -7.26 -7.81 -8.30
CA CYS A 36 -7.91 -7.79 -6.99
C CYS A 36 -7.44 -8.89 -6.07
N GLU A 37 -6.87 -9.94 -6.61
CA GLU A 37 -6.55 -11.15 -5.84
C GLU A 37 -5.65 -10.87 -4.64
N TYR A 38 -4.84 -9.84 -4.72
CA TYR A 38 -3.83 -9.57 -3.70
C TYR A 38 -4.22 -8.44 -2.74
N VAL A 39 -5.49 -8.08 -2.71
CA VAL A 39 -5.98 -7.02 -1.82
C VAL A 39 -7.02 -7.60 -0.87
N HIS A 40 -6.67 -7.69 0.41
CA HIS A 40 -7.52 -8.30 1.43
C HIS A 40 -7.60 -7.43 2.66
N HIS A 41 -8.77 -7.45 3.32
CA HIS A 41 -8.96 -6.76 4.61
C HIS A 41 -8.46 -5.33 4.56
N THR A 42 -8.78 -4.62 3.49
CA THR A 42 -8.29 -3.27 3.26
C THR A 42 -9.47 -2.32 3.21
N ARG A 43 -9.32 -1.18 3.86
CA ARG A 43 -10.34 -0.14 3.83
C ARG A 43 -9.81 1.06 3.07
N PHE A 44 -10.64 1.61 2.20
CA PHE A 44 -10.29 2.77 1.40
C PHE A 44 -11.15 3.96 1.80
N SER A 45 -10.53 5.10 1.98
CA SER A 45 -11.22 6.33 2.33
C SER A 45 -10.61 7.47 1.55
N GLY A 46 -11.43 8.44 1.16
CA GLY A 46 -10.96 9.53 0.33
C GLY A 46 -10.55 9.02 -1.04
N GLU A 47 -9.60 9.69 -1.64
CA GLU A 47 -9.14 9.35 -2.99
C GLU A 47 -7.97 8.37 -2.91
N VAL A 48 -8.14 7.20 -3.53
CA VAL A 48 -7.12 6.16 -3.46
C VAL A 48 -6.80 5.70 -4.89
N LYS A 49 -5.51 5.58 -5.18
CA LYS A 49 -5.04 5.06 -6.46
C LYS A 49 -4.15 3.87 -6.20
N LEU A 50 -4.40 2.77 -6.90
CA LEU A 50 -3.65 1.54 -6.70
C LEU A 50 -2.95 1.13 -7.99
N GLY A 51 -1.67 0.76 -7.87
CA GLY A 51 -0.93 0.20 -8.97
C GLY A 51 -1.19 -1.29 -9.13
N VAL A 52 -0.32 -1.98 -9.85
CA VAL A 52 -0.44 -3.42 -10.06
C VAL A 52 0.37 -4.17 -9.02
N PHE A 53 0.00 -5.44 -8.79
CA PHE A 53 0.67 -6.27 -7.80
C PHE A 53 1.11 -7.56 -8.47
N GLU A 54 2.34 -7.56 -9.00
CA GLU A 54 2.83 -8.69 -9.79
C GLU A 54 4.17 -9.24 -9.31
N ALA A 55 4.74 -8.68 -8.27
CA ALA A 55 6.06 -9.07 -7.81
C ALA A 55 6.02 -9.79 -6.47
N GLU A 56 7.11 -10.49 -6.16
CA GLU A 56 7.31 -11.12 -4.87
C GLU A 56 8.49 -10.50 -4.17
N PHE A 57 8.38 -10.40 -2.85
CA PHE A 57 9.48 -9.97 -2.00
C PHE A 57 10.07 -11.19 -1.29
N THR A 58 11.38 -11.26 -1.27
CA THR A 58 12.07 -12.30 -0.50
C THR A 58 12.61 -11.66 0.77
N LEU A 59 12.13 -12.14 1.90
CA LEU A 59 12.51 -11.62 3.20
C LEU A 59 13.66 -12.43 3.78
N PRO A 60 14.32 -11.90 4.83
CA PRO A 60 15.34 -12.68 5.52
C PRO A 60 14.80 -14.04 5.93
N GLY A 61 15.62 -15.07 5.75
CA GLY A 61 15.19 -16.44 6.04
C GLY A 61 14.52 -17.13 4.86
N GLY A 62 14.43 -16.46 3.70
CA GLY A 62 13.88 -17.07 2.50
C GLY A 62 12.37 -17.04 2.42
N ILE A 63 11.71 -16.31 3.31
CA ILE A 63 10.26 -16.17 3.28
C ILE A 63 9.87 -15.28 2.12
N LYS A 64 8.87 -15.71 1.36
CA LYS A 64 8.39 -14.94 0.21
C LYS A 64 7.01 -14.38 0.48
N LYS A 65 6.80 -13.13 0.10
CA LYS A 65 5.50 -12.48 0.17
C LYS A 65 5.19 -11.82 -1.15
N HIS A 66 3.99 -12.06 -1.64
CA HIS A 66 3.55 -11.41 -2.87
C HIS A 66 3.17 -9.97 -2.58
N SER A 67 3.46 -9.07 -3.53
CA SER A 67 2.99 -7.70 -3.44
C SER A 67 1.48 -7.67 -3.27
N GLY A 68 0.96 -6.65 -2.60
CA GLY A 68 -0.46 -6.52 -2.35
C GLY A 68 -0.73 -5.75 -1.08
N LEU A 69 -1.99 -5.71 -0.70
CA LEU A 69 -2.44 -4.98 0.49
C LEU A 69 -3.18 -5.94 1.41
N ARG A 70 -2.82 -5.96 2.68
CA ARG A 70 -3.44 -6.84 3.66
C ARG A 70 -3.51 -6.15 5.01
N HIS A 71 -4.75 -6.01 5.54
CA HIS A 71 -4.98 -5.38 6.85
C HIS A 71 -4.45 -3.95 6.90
N VAL A 72 -4.97 -3.14 5.99
CA VAL A 72 -4.51 -1.76 5.82
C VAL A 72 -5.73 -0.85 5.68
N THR A 73 -5.63 0.35 6.25
CA THR A 73 -6.59 1.41 5.97
C THR A 73 -5.84 2.54 5.26
N LEU A 74 -6.34 2.92 4.11
CA LEU A 74 -5.72 3.94 3.28
C LEU A 74 -6.66 5.13 3.16
N HIS A 75 -6.14 6.33 3.39
CA HIS A 75 -6.91 7.57 3.25
C HIS A 75 -6.11 8.57 2.42
N ASN A 76 -6.63 8.90 1.25
CA ASN A 76 -5.95 9.83 0.32
C ASN A 76 -4.53 9.36 0.03
N VAL A 77 -4.42 8.13 -0.49
CA VAL A 77 -3.13 7.50 -0.72
C VAL A 77 -3.03 7.02 -2.16
N SER A 78 -1.88 7.22 -2.76
CA SER A 78 -1.54 6.57 -4.03
C SER A 78 -0.52 5.48 -3.75
N VAL A 79 -0.78 4.29 -4.24
CA VAL A 79 0.11 3.15 -4.06
C VAL A 79 0.71 2.80 -5.41
N GLY A 80 2.03 2.80 -5.50
CA GLY A 80 2.73 2.45 -6.73
C GLY A 80 2.64 0.97 -7.05
N ASP A 81 3.37 0.56 -8.08
CA ASP A 81 3.35 -0.84 -8.51
C ASP A 81 4.15 -1.72 -7.57
N ASN A 82 3.70 -2.94 -7.39
CA ASN A 82 4.45 -3.98 -6.68
C ASN A 82 4.81 -3.63 -5.25
N CYS A 83 3.93 -2.90 -4.58
CA CYS A 83 4.10 -2.61 -3.16
C CYS A 83 3.53 -3.75 -2.33
N CYS A 84 4.15 -4.00 -1.19
CA CYS A 84 3.63 -4.95 -0.22
C CYS A 84 3.39 -4.19 1.07
N ILE A 85 2.13 -4.02 1.44
CA ILE A 85 1.75 -3.25 2.61
C ILE A 85 0.81 -4.10 3.44
N GLU A 86 1.20 -4.40 4.68
CA GLU A 86 0.37 -5.25 5.52
C GLU A 86 0.51 -4.94 7.00
N ASN A 87 -0.54 -5.25 7.73
CA ASN A 87 -0.59 -5.10 9.19
C ASN A 87 -0.32 -3.68 9.63
N ILE A 88 -1.06 -2.75 9.07
CA ILE A 88 -1.01 -1.37 9.52
C ILE A 88 -2.11 -1.23 10.57
N GLN A 89 -1.71 -0.97 11.80
CA GLN A 89 -2.63 -0.98 12.94
C GLN A 89 -3.77 0.02 12.78
N ASN A 90 -3.46 1.23 12.36
CA ASN A 90 -4.46 2.25 12.20
C ASN A 90 -4.64 2.63 10.75
N TYR A 91 -3.75 3.45 10.19
CA TYR A 91 -3.95 3.90 8.83
C TYR A 91 -2.70 4.52 8.23
N ILE A 92 -2.74 4.64 6.91
CA ILE A 92 -1.79 5.45 6.15
C ILE A 92 -2.61 6.55 5.50
N ALA A 93 -2.20 7.80 5.67
CA ALA A 93 -2.96 8.92 5.15
C ALA A 93 -2.07 9.96 4.51
N ASN A 94 -2.56 10.51 3.40
CA ASN A 94 -1.96 11.63 2.70
C ASN A 94 -0.54 11.35 2.20
N TYR A 95 -0.33 10.14 1.69
CA TYR A 95 0.96 9.71 1.16
C TYR A 95 0.86 9.30 -0.29
N GLU A 96 1.96 9.49 -0.99
CA GLU A 96 2.17 8.86 -2.27
C GLU A 96 3.29 7.83 -2.07
N ILE A 97 2.94 6.56 -2.19
CA ILE A 97 3.88 5.46 -1.95
C ILE A 97 4.46 5.03 -3.29
N GLY A 98 5.78 5.12 -3.42
CA GLY A 98 6.45 4.75 -4.65
C GLY A 98 6.40 3.25 -4.90
N SER A 99 6.74 2.85 -6.12
CA SER A 99 6.74 1.45 -6.51
C SER A 99 7.78 0.65 -5.73
N ASP A 100 7.55 -0.65 -5.60
CA ASP A 100 8.47 -1.60 -4.98
C ASP A 100 8.77 -1.28 -3.52
N THR A 101 7.77 -0.77 -2.81
CA THR A 101 7.89 -0.40 -1.40
C THR A 101 7.31 -1.51 -0.53
N PHE A 102 8.00 -1.83 0.55
CA PHE A 102 7.55 -2.84 1.52
C PHE A 102 7.32 -2.17 2.87
N ILE A 103 6.08 -2.25 3.37
CA ILE A 103 5.71 -1.67 4.66
C ILE A 103 4.92 -2.73 5.43
N GLU A 104 5.36 -3.04 6.65
CA GLU A 104 4.58 -3.94 7.48
C GLU A 104 4.71 -3.61 8.96
N ASN A 105 3.67 -3.95 9.70
CA ASN A 105 3.65 -3.85 11.16
C ASN A 105 3.90 -2.44 11.68
N VAL A 106 3.21 -1.49 11.06
CA VAL A 106 3.32 -0.07 11.42
C VAL A 106 2.00 0.37 12.02
N ASP A 107 2.02 1.32 12.94
CA ASP A 107 0.79 1.83 13.53
C ASP A 107 0.14 2.88 12.63
N ILE A 108 0.80 4.00 12.44
CA ILE A 108 0.26 5.11 11.66
C ILE A 108 1.35 5.70 10.77
N ILE A 109 0.97 6.02 9.55
CA ILE A 109 1.79 6.88 8.69
C ILE A 109 0.87 8.02 8.29
N LEU A 110 1.16 9.22 8.76
CA LEU A 110 0.30 10.37 8.53
C LEU A 110 1.14 11.60 8.28
N VAL A 111 0.73 12.40 7.31
CA VAL A 111 1.30 13.72 7.09
C VAL A 111 0.18 14.72 6.90
N ASP A 112 0.47 15.99 7.15
CA ASP A 112 -0.52 17.05 7.02
C ASP A 112 -0.94 17.25 5.57
N ARG A 113 -0.06 16.94 4.65
CA ARG A 113 -0.34 17.00 3.23
C ARG A 113 0.39 15.86 2.57
N LEU A 114 0.01 15.58 1.32
CA LEU A 114 0.57 14.46 0.59
C LEU A 114 2.09 14.53 0.54
N SER A 115 2.74 13.46 0.91
CA SER A 115 4.18 13.29 0.82
C SER A 115 4.50 12.07 -0.02
N THR A 116 5.74 12.01 -0.50
CA THR A 116 6.20 10.87 -1.28
C THR A 116 7.03 9.96 -0.39
N PHE A 117 6.78 8.67 -0.52
CA PHE A 117 7.42 7.64 0.28
C PHE A 117 7.85 6.53 -0.68
N GLY A 118 9.08 6.06 -0.58
CA GLY A 118 9.53 4.95 -1.39
C GLY A 118 10.52 5.30 -2.48
N ASN A 119 11.12 6.48 -2.41
CA ASN A 119 12.10 6.90 -3.41
C ASN A 119 13.51 6.87 -2.84
N GLY A 120 13.82 5.78 -2.14
CA GLY A 120 15.14 5.64 -1.57
C GLY A 120 15.35 6.44 -0.31
N VAL A 121 14.28 6.91 0.29
CA VAL A 121 14.33 7.66 1.53
C VAL A 121 13.95 6.76 2.68
N GLU A 122 14.75 6.79 3.70
CA GLU A 122 14.44 6.05 4.92
C GLU A 122 13.44 6.85 5.75
N VAL A 123 12.46 6.15 6.28
CA VAL A 123 11.46 6.76 7.15
C VAL A 123 11.36 5.93 8.42
N ALA A 124 11.48 6.58 9.55
CA ALA A 124 11.29 5.94 10.84
C ALA A 124 9.85 6.19 11.28
N VAL A 125 9.15 5.14 11.65
CA VAL A 125 7.77 5.25 12.09
C VAL A 125 7.59 4.54 13.42
N LEU A 126 6.63 5.00 14.21
CA LEU A 126 6.32 4.37 15.48
C LEU A 126 5.36 3.21 15.24
N ASN A 127 5.68 2.05 15.79
CA ASN A 127 4.77 0.93 15.73
C ASN A 127 3.91 0.91 17.00
N GLU A 128 3.01 -0.07 17.08
CA GLU A 128 2.02 -0.11 18.16
C GLU A 128 2.64 -0.33 19.54
N THR A 129 3.85 -0.80 19.60
CA THR A 129 4.52 -1.02 20.89
C THR A 129 5.26 0.20 21.35
N GLY A 130 5.25 1.27 20.56
CA GLY A 130 5.99 2.47 20.88
C GLY A 130 7.44 2.45 20.43
N ALA A 131 7.88 1.34 19.88
CA ALA A 131 9.23 1.25 19.35
C ALA A 131 9.30 1.94 17.99
N VAL A 132 10.50 2.32 17.59
CA VAL A 132 10.71 2.92 16.28
C VAL A 132 11.02 1.82 15.29
N SER A 133 10.25 1.76 14.22
CA SER A 133 10.50 0.83 13.13
C SER A 133 11.06 1.57 11.94
N TYR A 134 11.89 0.90 11.18
CA TYR A 134 12.44 1.46 9.96
C TYR A 134 11.91 0.67 8.78
N THR A 135 11.44 1.38 7.78
CA THR A 135 10.92 0.78 6.56
C THR A 135 11.97 0.94 5.48
N HIS A 136 12.25 -0.15 4.79
CA HIS A 136 13.17 -0.12 3.67
C HIS A 136 12.40 0.29 2.44
N LEU A 137 12.79 1.41 1.87
CA LEU A 137 12.12 1.97 0.71
C LEU A 137 12.93 1.60 -0.52
N ARG A 138 12.32 0.84 -1.39
CA ARG A 138 12.98 0.31 -2.58
C ARG A 138 12.28 0.81 -3.82
N ALA A 139 12.64 1.97 -4.24
CA ALA A 139 12.19 2.49 -5.53
C ALA A 139 13.36 2.31 -6.47
N HIS A 140 13.12 1.57 -7.52
CA HIS A 140 14.18 1.28 -8.50
C HIS A 140 15.27 0.46 -7.85
N GLU A 141 16.49 0.87 -8.02
CA GLU A 141 17.64 0.20 -7.47
C GLU A 141 18.14 0.85 -6.19
N THR A 142 17.30 1.68 -5.59
CA THR A 142 17.73 2.41 -4.42
C THR A 142 17.95 1.47 -3.26
N ASP A 143 18.96 1.75 -2.49
CA ASP A 143 19.32 0.94 -1.34
C ASP A 143 18.31 1.09 -0.23
N SER A 144 18.34 0.13 0.65
CA SER A 144 17.59 0.20 1.89
C SER A 144 18.31 1.08 2.87
N TYR A 145 17.54 1.62 3.80
CA TYR A 145 18.07 2.53 4.82
C TYR A 145 17.59 2.09 6.18
N LEU A 146 18.33 2.46 7.14
CA LEU A 146 17.95 2.24 8.53
C LEU A 146 17.91 3.54 9.27
#